data_ca84eaea5c3cd545a8b430a80421d7ef
#
_entry.id   ca84eaea5c3cd545a8b430a80421d7ef
#
_cell.length_a   1.000
_cell.length_b   1.000
_cell.length_c   1.000
_cell.angle_alpha   90.00
_cell.angle_beta   90.00
_cell.angle_gamma   90.00
#
_symmetry.space_group_name_H-M   'P 1'
#
loop_
_entity.id
_entity.type
_entity.pdbx_description
1 polymer ?
#
loop_
_entity_poly.entity_id
_entity_poly.type
_entity_poly.pdbx_seq_one_letter_code
_entity_poly.pdbx_strand_id
1 'polypeptide(L)'
;MKIVVIGGRGPLGIAVVRRLEGRGATVTSASRRSGVDLATGAGLLAALEGVDCVVHAATHRLWPRRVDLDGTRRMIKILAGRSDPPHVVYISIVGCDRIPQHYSRAKYACELVLERSQLPVTVVRTTQFHTLLEVIARTATVGSLALAARGMSFQPCDHHWVAAELADIALGPSPSGYRRAADRAGPEQVTLAEAVALIRRKDGKPHPRLITLTPRGGTLRAYAAGANLPDADAKIGGSSFHEFLFA
;
A
#
# COMPACT_ATOMS: atom_id res chain seq x y z
N MET A 1 -24.79 1.14 -2.22
CA MET A 1 -23.66 1.94 -1.75
C MET A 1 -22.82 2.34 -2.96
N LYS A 2 -22.56 3.64 -3.13
CA LYS A 2 -21.72 4.18 -4.21
C LYS A 2 -20.29 4.38 -3.70
N ILE A 3 -19.32 3.74 -4.31
CA ILE A 3 -17.92 3.77 -3.86
C ILE A 3 -17.02 4.24 -5.00
N VAL A 4 -16.13 5.19 -4.74
CA VAL A 4 -15.06 5.51 -5.68
C VAL A 4 -13.75 4.90 -5.22
N VAL A 5 -13.05 4.23 -6.13
CA VAL A 5 -11.70 3.71 -5.89
C VAL A 5 -10.70 4.59 -6.64
N ILE A 6 -10.03 5.49 -5.92
CA ILE A 6 -8.99 6.34 -6.49
C ILE A 6 -7.71 5.50 -6.63
N GLY A 7 -7.19 5.41 -7.85
CA GLY A 7 -6.16 4.44 -8.20
C GLY A 7 -6.72 3.07 -8.63
N GLY A 8 -8.00 3.02 -9.00
CA GLY A 8 -8.74 1.79 -9.34
C GLY A 8 -8.20 1.00 -10.54
N ARG A 9 -7.18 1.50 -11.25
CA ARG A 9 -6.49 0.77 -12.34
C ARG A 9 -5.07 0.30 -11.96
N GLY A 10 -4.63 0.54 -10.74
CA GLY A 10 -3.44 -0.11 -10.17
C GLY A 10 -3.73 -1.55 -9.75
N PRO A 11 -2.69 -2.39 -9.51
CA PRO A 11 -2.89 -3.80 -9.14
C PRO A 11 -3.83 -3.98 -7.94
N LEU A 12 -3.59 -3.28 -6.85
CA LEU A 12 -4.47 -3.29 -5.68
C LEU A 12 -5.86 -2.72 -6.01
N GLY A 13 -5.92 -1.59 -6.72
CA GLY A 13 -7.19 -0.93 -7.06
C GLY A 13 -8.12 -1.79 -7.90
N ILE A 14 -7.61 -2.52 -8.89
CA ILE A 14 -8.38 -3.49 -9.70
C ILE A 14 -8.95 -4.58 -8.80
N ALA A 15 -8.15 -5.13 -7.89
CA ALA A 15 -8.61 -6.16 -6.98
C ALA A 15 -9.70 -5.63 -6.02
N VAL A 16 -9.55 -4.41 -5.51
CA VAL A 16 -10.57 -3.74 -4.67
C VAL A 16 -11.87 -3.52 -5.45
N VAL A 17 -11.79 -2.98 -6.68
CA VAL A 17 -12.98 -2.75 -7.53
C VAL A 17 -13.74 -4.06 -7.72
N ARG A 18 -13.07 -5.13 -8.14
CA ARG A 18 -13.70 -6.46 -8.32
C ARG A 18 -14.36 -7.00 -7.05
N ARG A 19 -13.72 -6.82 -5.89
CA ARG A 19 -14.27 -7.27 -4.60
C ARG A 19 -15.51 -6.50 -4.20
N LEU A 20 -15.53 -5.19 -4.42
CA LEU A 20 -16.67 -4.33 -4.11
C LEU A 20 -17.86 -4.59 -5.05
N GLU A 21 -17.59 -4.70 -6.37
CA GLU A 21 -18.62 -5.02 -7.37
C GLU A 21 -19.25 -6.41 -7.13
N GLY A 22 -18.40 -7.42 -6.82
CA GLY A 22 -18.87 -8.77 -6.48
C GLY A 22 -19.72 -8.84 -5.19
N ARG A 23 -19.73 -7.75 -4.39
CA ARG A 23 -20.58 -7.61 -3.19
C ARG A 23 -21.74 -6.63 -3.38
N GLY A 24 -22.05 -6.27 -4.63
CA GLY A 24 -23.21 -5.46 -4.99
C GLY A 24 -23.03 -3.94 -4.83
N ALA A 25 -21.81 -3.44 -4.62
CA ALA A 25 -21.55 -2.00 -4.60
C ALA A 25 -21.52 -1.43 -6.04
N THR A 26 -21.99 -0.19 -6.19
CA THR A 26 -21.79 0.58 -7.42
C THR A 26 -20.43 1.27 -7.36
N VAL A 27 -19.48 0.83 -8.18
CA VAL A 27 -18.08 1.26 -8.07
C VAL A 27 -17.65 2.14 -9.24
N THR A 28 -17.05 3.29 -8.93
CA THR A 28 -16.35 4.15 -9.89
C THR A 28 -14.84 3.93 -9.76
N SER A 29 -14.22 3.40 -10.82
CA SER A 29 -12.76 3.24 -10.89
C SER A 29 -12.10 4.53 -11.38
N ALA A 30 -11.59 5.35 -10.46
CA ALA A 30 -10.99 6.64 -10.74
C ALA A 30 -9.47 6.51 -10.97
N SER A 31 -9.00 7.00 -12.12
CA SER A 31 -7.60 7.00 -12.51
C SER A 31 -7.35 8.02 -13.62
N ARG A 32 -6.10 8.33 -13.95
CA ARG A 32 -5.76 9.19 -15.08
C ARG A 32 -6.36 8.72 -16.41
N ARG A 33 -6.47 7.40 -16.61
CA ARG A 33 -7.10 6.83 -17.82
C ARG A 33 -8.63 7.02 -17.87
N SER A 34 -9.27 7.25 -16.74
CA SER A 34 -10.69 7.60 -16.63
C SER A 34 -10.91 9.10 -16.40
N GLY A 35 -9.93 9.94 -16.69
CA GLY A 35 -10.04 11.40 -16.59
C GLY A 35 -9.83 11.97 -15.18
N VAL A 36 -9.44 11.15 -14.19
CA VAL A 36 -9.23 11.62 -12.80
C VAL A 36 -7.74 11.67 -12.48
N ASP A 37 -7.20 12.86 -12.30
CA ASP A 37 -5.78 13.07 -11.97
C ASP A 37 -5.62 13.80 -10.62
N LEU A 38 -5.09 13.08 -9.63
CA LEU A 38 -4.79 13.63 -8.31
C LEU A 38 -3.74 14.76 -8.34
N ALA A 39 -2.78 14.70 -9.28
CA ALA A 39 -1.72 15.70 -9.35
C ALA A 39 -2.20 17.07 -9.81
N THR A 40 -3.26 17.12 -10.61
CA THR A 40 -3.87 18.37 -11.12
C THR A 40 -5.21 18.67 -10.49
N GLY A 41 -5.94 17.65 -10.01
CA GLY A 41 -7.32 17.73 -9.55
C GLY A 41 -8.36 17.54 -10.65
N ALA A 42 -7.92 17.33 -11.91
CA ALA A 42 -8.85 17.11 -13.01
C ALA A 42 -9.79 15.93 -12.73
N GLY A 43 -11.09 16.10 -13.00
CA GLY A 43 -12.13 15.09 -12.81
C GLY A 43 -12.42 14.66 -11.37
N LEU A 44 -11.65 15.16 -10.36
CA LEU A 44 -11.75 14.71 -8.99
C LEU A 44 -13.09 15.12 -8.35
N LEU A 45 -13.55 16.33 -8.59
CA LEU A 45 -14.85 16.81 -8.06
C LEU A 45 -16.01 15.92 -8.53
N ALA A 46 -16.11 15.68 -9.82
CA ALA A 46 -17.17 14.84 -10.39
C ALA A 46 -17.07 13.38 -9.91
N ALA A 47 -15.85 12.84 -9.76
CA ALA A 47 -15.64 11.48 -9.26
C ALA A 47 -16.05 11.31 -7.79
N LEU A 48 -16.02 12.38 -7.00
CA LEU A 48 -16.37 12.38 -5.57
C LEU A 48 -17.83 12.74 -5.32
N GLU A 49 -18.59 13.12 -6.34
CA GLU A 49 -19.98 13.55 -6.19
C GLU A 49 -20.91 12.39 -5.79
N GLY A 50 -21.67 12.57 -4.72
CA GLY A 50 -22.69 11.62 -4.27
C GLY A 50 -22.15 10.24 -3.87
N VAL A 51 -20.86 10.10 -3.56
CA VAL A 51 -20.28 8.83 -3.08
C VAL A 51 -20.47 8.66 -1.58
N ASP A 52 -20.69 7.42 -1.15
CA ASP A 52 -20.83 7.01 0.25
C ASP A 52 -19.45 6.64 0.86
N CYS A 53 -18.52 6.19 0.02
CA CYS A 53 -17.17 5.79 0.46
C CYS A 53 -16.13 6.08 -0.62
N VAL A 54 -14.92 6.43 -0.18
CA VAL A 54 -13.74 6.63 -1.02
C VAL A 54 -12.65 5.65 -0.59
N VAL A 55 -12.27 4.72 -1.47
CA VAL A 55 -11.06 3.91 -1.25
C VAL A 55 -9.88 4.58 -1.97
N HIS A 56 -8.96 5.15 -1.20
CA HIS A 56 -7.81 5.86 -1.76
C HIS A 56 -6.57 4.94 -1.84
N ALA A 57 -6.40 4.31 -3.01
CA ALA A 57 -5.30 3.39 -3.34
C ALA A 57 -4.31 3.97 -4.37
N ALA A 58 -4.47 5.24 -4.76
CA ALA A 58 -3.54 5.86 -5.69
C ALA A 58 -2.22 6.23 -5.02
N THR A 59 -1.13 6.00 -5.74
CA THR A 59 0.22 6.39 -5.31
C THR A 59 1.15 6.57 -6.51
N HIS A 60 2.25 7.33 -6.31
CA HIS A 60 3.29 7.49 -7.33
C HIS A 60 4.69 7.48 -6.68
N ARG A 61 5.48 6.43 -6.95
CA ARG A 61 6.78 6.22 -6.27
C ARG A 61 7.80 7.34 -6.48
N LEU A 62 7.82 7.97 -7.66
CA LEU A 62 8.79 9.03 -8.01
C LEU A 62 8.30 10.43 -7.61
N TRP A 63 6.98 10.66 -7.61
CA TRP A 63 6.37 11.95 -7.33
C TRP A 63 5.33 11.86 -6.20
N PRO A 64 5.64 11.23 -5.04
CA PRO A 64 4.64 10.97 -4.02
C PRO A 64 4.11 12.25 -3.38
N ARG A 65 4.93 13.30 -3.26
CA ARG A 65 4.45 14.58 -2.74
C ARG A 65 3.33 15.16 -3.61
N ARG A 66 3.53 15.21 -4.93
CA ARG A 66 2.57 15.82 -5.86
C ARG A 66 1.29 14.98 -6.02
N VAL A 67 1.43 13.66 -6.12
CA VAL A 67 0.29 12.76 -6.38
C VAL A 67 -0.37 12.35 -5.08
N ASP A 68 0.41 11.82 -4.12
CA ASP A 68 -0.16 11.31 -2.86
C ASP A 68 -0.57 12.47 -1.95
N LEU A 69 0.36 13.32 -1.50
CA LEU A 69 0.08 14.33 -0.49
C LEU A 69 -0.82 15.45 -1.01
N ASP A 70 -0.43 16.10 -2.12
CA ASP A 70 -1.21 17.23 -2.63
C ASP A 70 -2.54 16.75 -3.24
N GLY A 71 -2.58 15.53 -3.80
CA GLY A 71 -3.81 14.88 -4.23
C GLY A 71 -4.76 14.58 -3.07
N THR A 72 -4.25 14.04 -1.96
CA THR A 72 -5.04 13.81 -0.74
C THR A 72 -5.58 15.12 -0.17
N ARG A 73 -4.79 16.20 -0.17
CA ARG A 73 -5.27 17.54 0.26
C ARG A 73 -6.40 18.07 -0.61
N ARG A 74 -6.33 17.88 -1.95
CA ARG A 74 -7.42 18.27 -2.86
C ARG A 74 -8.68 17.48 -2.59
N MET A 75 -8.55 16.17 -2.40
CA MET A 75 -9.67 15.29 -2.03
C MET A 75 -10.32 15.76 -0.73
N ILE A 76 -9.55 15.98 0.32
CA ILE A 76 -10.04 16.48 1.62
C ILE A 76 -10.80 17.80 1.43
N LYS A 77 -10.24 18.76 0.68
CA LYS A 77 -10.88 20.07 0.44
C LYS A 77 -12.26 19.94 -0.20
N ILE A 78 -12.43 18.99 -1.13
CA ILE A 78 -13.72 18.72 -1.78
C ILE A 78 -14.71 18.07 -0.79
N LEU A 79 -14.24 17.10 0.00
CA LEU A 79 -15.10 16.32 0.90
C LEU A 79 -15.49 17.08 2.16
N ALA A 80 -14.62 17.94 2.69
CA ALA A 80 -14.88 18.72 3.91
C ALA A 80 -16.01 19.74 3.76
N GLY A 81 -16.41 20.08 2.52
CA GLY A 81 -17.56 20.97 2.28
C GLY A 81 -18.92 20.27 2.30
N ARG A 82 -18.97 18.94 2.51
CA ARG A 82 -20.20 18.17 2.53
C ARG A 82 -20.82 18.11 3.93
N SER A 83 -22.14 18.22 4.01
CA SER A 83 -22.89 18.01 5.26
C SER A 83 -22.83 16.54 5.74
N ASP A 84 -22.70 15.61 4.80
CA ASP A 84 -22.53 14.18 5.05
C ASP A 84 -21.29 13.68 4.27
N PRO A 85 -20.09 13.77 4.89
CA PRO A 85 -18.86 13.38 4.24
C PRO A 85 -18.74 11.84 4.16
N PRO A 86 -18.25 11.31 3.01
CA PRO A 86 -18.09 9.87 2.83
C PRO A 86 -17.00 9.29 3.73
N HIS A 87 -17.10 7.99 4.04
CA HIS A 87 -16.02 7.26 4.67
C HIS A 87 -14.80 7.20 3.75
N VAL A 88 -13.64 7.63 4.22
CA VAL A 88 -12.37 7.55 3.48
C VAL A 88 -11.54 6.38 4.00
N VAL A 89 -11.32 5.37 3.17
CA VAL A 89 -10.42 4.24 3.45
C VAL A 89 -9.11 4.49 2.73
N TYR A 90 -8.05 4.80 3.47
CA TYR A 90 -6.73 5.13 2.93
C TYR A 90 -5.74 3.99 3.12
N ILE A 91 -5.11 3.52 2.02
CA ILE A 91 -4.02 2.53 2.08
C ILE A 91 -2.68 3.23 2.30
N SER A 92 -2.03 2.89 3.39
CA SER A 92 -0.70 3.35 3.76
C SER A 92 0.29 2.19 3.85
N ILE A 93 1.49 2.44 4.37
CA ILE A 93 2.53 1.44 4.50
C ILE A 93 3.05 1.34 5.93
N VAL A 94 3.36 0.15 6.36
CA VAL A 94 4.03 -0.11 7.65
C VAL A 94 5.39 0.58 7.68
N GLY A 95 5.69 1.26 8.77
CA GLY A 95 6.95 1.96 8.98
C GLY A 95 7.07 3.31 8.24
N CYS A 96 5.99 3.87 7.69
CA CYS A 96 6.07 5.17 7.00
C CYS A 96 6.53 6.31 7.92
N ASP A 97 6.28 6.22 9.20
CA ASP A 97 6.69 7.12 10.26
C ASP A 97 8.12 6.87 10.78
N ARG A 98 8.68 5.66 10.53
CA ARG A 98 9.98 5.21 11.06
C ARG A 98 11.08 5.17 10.00
N ILE A 99 10.74 5.04 8.72
CA ILE A 99 11.69 4.88 7.62
C ILE A 99 11.94 6.24 6.95
N PRO A 100 13.17 6.80 7.00
CA PRO A 100 13.49 8.13 6.48
C PRO A 100 13.66 8.14 4.95
N GLN A 101 12.72 7.56 4.23
CA GLN A 101 12.67 7.53 2.77
C GLN A 101 11.63 8.51 2.25
N HIS A 102 11.89 9.13 1.11
CA HIS A 102 11.01 10.14 0.52
C HIS A 102 9.55 9.65 0.33
N TYR A 103 9.39 8.43 -0.16
CA TYR A 103 8.07 7.81 -0.34
C TYR A 103 7.36 7.57 1.01
N SER A 104 8.06 7.02 1.99
CA SER A 104 7.52 6.77 3.34
C SER A 104 7.07 8.06 4.02
N ARG A 105 7.91 9.11 3.96
CA ARG A 105 7.57 10.43 4.51
C ARG A 105 6.32 11.02 3.86
N ALA A 106 6.13 10.85 2.54
CA ALA A 106 4.94 11.33 1.86
C ALA A 106 3.69 10.56 2.28
N LYS A 107 3.77 9.23 2.45
CA LYS A 107 2.67 8.40 2.97
C LYS A 107 2.28 8.82 4.39
N TYR A 108 3.26 9.01 5.27
CA TYR A 108 3.01 9.51 6.62
C TYR A 108 2.40 10.91 6.63
N ALA A 109 2.88 11.81 5.78
CA ALA A 109 2.29 13.14 5.63
C ALA A 109 0.81 13.09 5.16
N CYS A 110 0.44 12.10 4.33
CA CYS A 110 -0.96 11.87 3.96
C CYS A 110 -1.80 11.42 5.17
N GLU A 111 -1.28 10.52 6.02
CA GLU A 111 -1.97 10.12 7.25
C GLU A 111 -2.23 11.33 8.15
N LEU A 112 -1.22 12.19 8.37
CA LEU A 112 -1.34 13.38 9.20
C LEU A 112 -2.37 14.41 8.67
N VAL A 113 -2.48 14.60 7.35
CA VAL A 113 -3.50 15.52 6.80
C VAL A 113 -4.90 14.90 6.84
N LEU A 114 -5.03 13.58 6.72
CA LEU A 114 -6.28 12.86 6.90
C LEU A 114 -6.75 12.90 8.36
N GLU A 115 -5.85 12.71 9.31
CA GLU A 115 -6.14 12.81 10.75
C GLU A 115 -6.70 14.18 11.13
N ARG A 116 -6.15 15.24 10.54
CA ARG A 116 -6.57 16.64 10.79
C ARG A 116 -7.81 17.06 10.00
N SER A 117 -8.32 16.22 9.12
CA SER A 117 -9.39 16.59 8.17
C SER A 117 -10.79 16.60 8.77
N GLN A 118 -10.97 16.02 9.96
CA GLN A 118 -12.29 15.79 10.61
C GLN A 118 -13.25 14.90 9.77
N LEU A 119 -12.78 14.30 8.69
CA LEU A 119 -13.54 13.32 7.91
C LEU A 119 -13.60 11.97 8.64
N PRO A 120 -14.61 11.14 8.37
CA PRO A 120 -14.60 9.75 8.78
C PRO A 120 -13.53 8.98 8.00
N VAL A 121 -12.39 8.67 8.62
CA VAL A 121 -11.22 8.07 7.97
C VAL A 121 -10.83 6.76 8.63
N THR A 122 -10.58 5.73 7.82
CA THR A 122 -9.85 4.53 8.26
C THR A 122 -8.55 4.41 7.47
N VAL A 123 -7.42 4.54 8.17
CA VAL A 123 -6.09 4.27 7.60
C VAL A 123 -5.75 2.80 7.80
N VAL A 124 -5.32 2.13 6.72
CA VAL A 124 -4.85 0.75 6.73
C VAL A 124 -3.39 0.76 6.28
N ARG A 125 -2.47 0.43 7.16
CA ARG A 125 -1.07 0.20 6.80
C ARG A 125 -0.88 -1.25 6.38
N THR A 126 -0.15 -1.46 5.28
CA THR A 126 0.24 -2.79 4.82
C THR A 126 1.75 -2.93 4.81
N THR A 127 2.24 -4.14 5.00
CA THR A 127 3.62 -4.48 4.66
C THR A 127 3.83 -4.48 3.14
N GLN A 128 5.02 -4.80 2.67
CA GLN A 128 5.35 -4.78 1.25
C GLN A 128 4.56 -5.87 0.50
N PHE A 129 3.99 -5.55 -0.66
CA PHE A 129 3.38 -6.56 -1.51
C PHE A 129 4.43 -7.52 -2.10
N HIS A 130 4.05 -8.75 -2.35
CA HIS A 130 4.91 -9.79 -2.97
C HIS A 130 5.62 -9.29 -4.22
N THR A 131 4.90 -8.60 -5.10
CA THR A 131 5.48 -8.02 -6.34
C THR A 131 6.59 -7.01 -6.07
N LEU A 132 6.49 -6.23 -4.98
CA LEU A 132 7.55 -5.29 -4.60
C LEU A 132 8.77 -6.02 -4.07
N LEU A 133 8.60 -7.06 -3.25
CA LEU A 133 9.73 -7.86 -2.76
C LEU A 133 10.42 -8.58 -3.92
N GLU A 134 9.67 -9.10 -4.90
CA GLU A 134 10.23 -9.69 -6.12
C GLU A 134 11.11 -8.69 -6.87
N VAL A 135 10.63 -7.45 -7.08
CA VAL A 135 11.42 -6.39 -7.73
C VAL A 135 12.68 -6.06 -6.94
N ILE A 136 12.58 -5.93 -5.61
CA ILE A 136 13.74 -5.65 -4.73
C ILE A 136 14.77 -6.77 -4.87
N ALA A 137 14.35 -8.03 -4.76
CA ALA A 137 15.25 -9.17 -4.82
C ALA A 137 15.91 -9.32 -6.20
N ARG A 138 15.16 -9.11 -7.29
CA ARG A 138 15.72 -9.10 -8.65
C ARG A 138 16.73 -7.98 -8.85
N THR A 139 16.44 -6.77 -8.34
CA THR A 139 17.36 -5.62 -8.43
C THR A 139 18.62 -5.81 -7.57
N ALA A 140 18.51 -6.53 -6.44
CA ALA A 140 19.64 -6.87 -5.59
C ALA A 140 20.56 -7.95 -6.18
N THR A 141 20.21 -8.52 -7.34
CA THR A 141 20.92 -9.63 -7.96
C THR A 141 21.55 -9.23 -9.30
N VAL A 142 22.85 -9.45 -9.45
CA VAL A 142 23.60 -9.21 -10.69
C VAL A 142 24.37 -10.50 -11.05
N GLY A 143 24.01 -11.13 -12.15
CA GLY A 143 24.62 -12.41 -12.56
C GLY A 143 24.43 -13.52 -11.51
N SER A 144 25.54 -14.04 -10.97
CA SER A 144 25.56 -15.02 -9.89
C SER A 144 25.70 -14.42 -8.49
N LEU A 145 25.77 -13.10 -8.37
CA LEU A 145 25.95 -12.40 -7.11
C LEU A 145 24.63 -11.78 -6.63
N ALA A 146 24.36 -11.86 -5.33
CA ALA A 146 23.25 -11.17 -4.67
C ALA A 146 23.76 -10.33 -3.51
N LEU A 147 23.29 -9.09 -3.41
CA LEU A 147 23.61 -8.17 -2.32
C LEU A 147 22.46 -8.17 -1.31
N ALA A 148 22.75 -8.45 -0.05
CA ALA A 148 21.77 -8.35 1.03
C ALA A 148 22.34 -7.55 2.21
N ALA A 149 21.53 -6.67 2.76
CA ALA A 149 21.90 -5.98 3.99
C ALA A 149 21.64 -6.89 5.20
N ARG A 150 22.61 -6.95 6.12
CA ARG A 150 22.50 -7.75 7.36
C ARG A 150 21.28 -7.30 8.17
N GLY A 151 20.47 -8.26 8.64
CA GLY A 151 19.28 -8.02 9.45
C GLY A 151 18.05 -7.52 8.67
N MET A 152 18.15 -7.32 7.34
CA MET A 152 17.03 -6.87 6.54
C MET A 152 16.09 -8.04 6.22
N SER A 153 14.88 -7.94 6.73
CA SER A 153 13.78 -8.89 6.48
C SER A 153 12.52 -8.14 6.06
N PHE A 154 11.60 -8.89 5.47
CA PHE A 154 10.31 -8.44 4.99
C PHE A 154 9.23 -9.40 5.48
N GLN A 155 8.01 -8.94 5.59
CA GLN A 155 6.84 -9.80 5.81
C GLN A 155 5.81 -9.49 4.71
N PRO A 156 6.09 -9.95 3.46
CA PRO A 156 5.34 -9.50 2.30
C PRO A 156 3.91 -10.06 2.32
N CYS A 157 2.96 -9.25 1.86
CA CYS A 157 1.54 -9.60 1.86
C CYS A 157 0.94 -9.68 0.46
N ASP A 158 -0.14 -10.46 0.35
CA ASP A 158 -0.92 -10.63 -0.86
C ASP A 158 -1.87 -9.43 -1.06
N HIS A 159 -1.74 -8.75 -2.20
CA HIS A 159 -2.60 -7.61 -2.53
C HIS A 159 -4.07 -7.99 -2.79
N HIS A 160 -4.38 -9.24 -3.16
CA HIS A 160 -5.76 -9.73 -3.29
C HIS A 160 -6.42 -9.92 -1.94
N TRP A 161 -5.68 -10.42 -0.94
CA TRP A 161 -6.16 -10.50 0.43
C TRP A 161 -6.36 -9.09 1.03
N VAL A 162 -5.39 -8.18 0.84
CA VAL A 162 -5.53 -6.79 1.28
C VAL A 162 -6.73 -6.11 0.61
N ALA A 163 -7.00 -6.40 -0.68
CA ALA A 163 -8.16 -5.87 -1.36
C ALA A 163 -9.49 -6.35 -0.73
N ALA A 164 -9.56 -7.59 -0.26
CA ALA A 164 -10.72 -8.08 0.48
C ALA A 164 -10.89 -7.34 1.82
N GLU A 165 -9.79 -7.16 2.58
CA GLU A 165 -9.80 -6.40 3.83
C GLU A 165 -10.24 -4.94 3.65
N LEU A 166 -9.77 -4.28 2.58
CA LEU A 166 -10.21 -2.91 2.24
C LEU A 166 -11.68 -2.85 1.83
N ALA A 167 -12.17 -3.87 1.12
CA ALA A 167 -13.59 -3.96 0.75
C ALA A 167 -14.47 -4.18 2.00
N ASP A 168 -14.05 -5.02 2.94
CA ASP A 168 -14.76 -5.22 4.21
C ASP A 168 -14.86 -3.92 5.01
N ILE A 169 -13.78 -3.14 5.08
CA ILE A 169 -13.76 -1.85 5.76
C ILE A 169 -14.65 -0.83 5.03
N ALA A 170 -14.59 -0.79 3.70
CA ALA A 170 -15.36 0.17 2.90
C ALA A 170 -16.87 -0.09 2.94
N LEU A 171 -17.29 -1.34 3.07
CA LEU A 171 -18.71 -1.76 3.18
C LEU A 171 -19.20 -1.81 4.63
N GLY A 172 -18.28 -1.75 5.59
CA GLY A 172 -18.60 -1.74 7.01
C GLY A 172 -19.01 -0.36 7.53
N PRO A 173 -19.24 -0.24 8.85
CA PRO A 173 -19.64 1.02 9.47
C PRO A 173 -18.53 2.08 9.35
N SER A 174 -18.95 3.29 9.00
CA SER A 174 -18.08 4.47 8.97
C SER A 174 -17.67 4.85 10.40
N PRO A 175 -16.40 5.19 10.67
CA PRO A 175 -15.99 5.69 11.98
C PRO A 175 -16.52 7.13 12.18
N SER A 176 -16.63 7.55 13.43
CA SER A 176 -17.02 8.95 13.75
C SER A 176 -15.92 9.99 13.47
N GLY A 177 -14.71 9.56 13.12
CA GLY A 177 -13.56 10.41 12.84
C GLY A 177 -12.38 9.59 12.32
N TYR A 178 -11.16 10.02 12.61
CA TYR A 178 -9.95 9.29 12.20
C TYR A 178 -9.72 8.02 13.02
N ARG A 179 -9.40 6.93 12.35
CA ARG A 179 -8.99 5.66 12.95
C ARG A 179 -7.85 5.04 12.15
N ARG A 180 -6.80 4.56 12.82
CA ARG A 180 -5.82 3.63 12.25
C ARG A 180 -6.26 2.20 12.59
N ALA A 181 -6.52 1.39 11.58
CA ALA A 181 -6.76 -0.04 11.74
C ALA A 181 -5.44 -0.76 12.05
N ALA A 182 -5.51 -1.98 12.61
CA ALA A 182 -4.35 -2.84 12.77
C ALA A 182 -3.62 -3.03 11.42
N ASP A 183 -2.32 -3.20 11.45
CA ASP A 183 -1.51 -3.41 10.24
C ASP A 183 -1.95 -4.68 9.50
N ARG A 184 -1.74 -4.73 8.19
CA ARG A 184 -1.96 -5.92 7.36
C ARG A 184 -0.63 -6.47 6.92
N ALA A 185 -0.36 -7.75 7.24
CA ALA A 185 0.90 -8.40 6.89
C ALA A 185 0.67 -9.83 6.38
N GLY A 186 1.61 -10.32 5.58
CA GLY A 186 1.61 -11.70 5.13
C GLY A 186 1.95 -12.71 6.23
N PRO A 187 1.78 -14.01 5.96
CA PRO A 187 1.92 -15.06 6.97
C PRO A 187 3.35 -15.33 7.42
N GLU A 188 4.36 -14.91 6.64
CA GLU A 188 5.76 -15.27 6.91
C GLU A 188 6.73 -14.08 6.77
N GLN A 189 7.76 -14.09 7.59
CA GLN A 189 8.92 -13.24 7.39
C GLN A 189 9.92 -13.91 6.44
N VAL A 190 10.46 -13.12 5.52
CA VAL A 190 11.42 -13.57 4.51
C VAL A 190 12.60 -12.60 4.49
N THR A 191 13.81 -13.09 4.64
CA THR A 191 15.03 -12.29 4.42
C THR A 191 15.21 -11.99 2.93
N LEU A 192 15.95 -10.94 2.60
CA LEU A 192 16.27 -10.66 1.20
C LEU A 192 17.04 -11.81 0.54
N ALA A 193 17.89 -12.50 1.30
CA ALA A 193 18.63 -13.68 0.83
C ALA A 193 17.70 -14.83 0.45
N GLU A 194 16.73 -15.16 1.29
CA GLU A 194 15.71 -16.19 1.02
C GLU A 194 14.84 -15.81 -0.18
N ALA A 195 14.39 -14.55 -0.27
CA ALA A 195 13.62 -14.07 -1.41
C ALA A 195 14.39 -14.24 -2.74
N VAL A 196 15.67 -13.88 -2.75
CA VAL A 196 16.54 -14.08 -3.93
C VAL A 196 16.69 -15.57 -4.25
N ALA A 197 16.89 -16.43 -3.26
CA ALA A 197 17.03 -17.86 -3.46
C ALA A 197 15.77 -18.49 -4.07
N LEU A 198 14.58 -18.12 -3.55
CA LEU A 198 13.29 -18.57 -4.06
C LEU A 198 13.06 -18.14 -5.52
N ILE A 199 13.34 -16.87 -5.84
CA ILE A 199 13.19 -16.35 -7.20
C ILE A 199 14.13 -17.07 -8.17
N ARG A 200 15.38 -17.29 -7.80
CA ARG A 200 16.32 -18.01 -8.65
C ARG A 200 15.90 -19.48 -8.86
N ARG A 201 15.37 -20.12 -7.83
CA ARG A 201 14.77 -21.47 -7.95
C ARG A 201 13.62 -21.46 -8.95
N LYS A 202 12.70 -20.49 -8.87
CA LYS A 202 11.62 -20.30 -9.85
C LYS A 202 12.14 -20.12 -11.26
N ASP A 203 13.21 -19.34 -11.44
CA ASP A 203 13.83 -19.05 -12.73
C ASP A 203 14.73 -20.19 -13.25
N GLY A 204 14.85 -21.33 -12.56
CA GLY A 204 15.74 -22.44 -12.91
C GLY A 204 17.23 -22.10 -12.83
N LYS A 205 17.61 -21.09 -12.03
CA LYS A 205 18.99 -20.61 -11.89
C LYS A 205 19.64 -21.17 -10.62
N PRO A 206 20.98 -21.39 -10.62
CA PRO A 206 21.69 -21.86 -9.44
C PRO A 206 21.64 -20.84 -8.29
N HIS A 207 21.87 -21.31 -7.06
CA HIS A 207 21.94 -20.46 -5.87
C HIS A 207 22.96 -19.33 -6.07
N PRO A 208 22.64 -18.08 -5.70
CA PRO A 208 23.56 -16.96 -5.87
C PRO A 208 24.64 -17.00 -4.79
N ARG A 209 25.82 -16.48 -5.09
CA ARG A 209 26.79 -16.10 -4.06
C ARG A 209 26.31 -14.86 -3.35
N LEU A 210 26.00 -14.98 -2.06
CA LEU A 210 25.50 -13.88 -1.25
C LEU A 210 26.66 -13.01 -0.73
N ILE A 211 26.59 -11.70 -0.96
CA ILE A 211 27.45 -10.71 -0.36
C ILE A 211 26.63 -9.95 0.67
N THR A 212 26.95 -10.13 1.95
CA THR A 212 26.27 -9.47 3.05
C THR A 212 26.94 -8.14 3.36
N LEU A 213 26.17 -7.06 3.26
CA LEU A 213 26.62 -5.70 3.54
C LEU A 213 26.17 -5.26 4.93
N THR A 214 27.03 -4.53 5.63
CA THR A 214 26.64 -3.80 6.84
C THR A 214 25.78 -2.61 6.46
N PRO A 215 24.54 -2.46 7.02
CA PRO A 215 23.66 -1.36 6.68
C PRO A 215 24.29 0.00 6.98
N ARG A 216 24.38 0.86 5.98
CA ARG A 216 24.83 2.26 6.09
C ARG A 216 23.73 3.19 5.64
N GLY A 217 23.63 4.37 6.28
CA GLY A 217 22.56 5.34 6.01
C GLY A 217 21.24 5.02 6.73
N GLY A 218 20.39 6.05 6.87
CA GLY A 218 19.18 5.98 7.69
C GLY A 218 18.15 4.95 7.21
N THR A 219 17.91 4.89 5.90
CA THR A 219 16.92 3.98 5.32
C THR A 219 17.31 2.51 5.50
N LEU A 220 18.55 2.11 5.15
CA LEU A 220 18.99 0.71 5.32
C LEU A 220 19.05 0.29 6.77
N ARG A 221 19.46 1.19 7.67
CA ARG A 221 19.44 0.92 9.12
C ARG A 221 18.03 0.73 9.65
N ALA A 222 17.06 1.54 9.19
CA ALA A 222 15.67 1.40 9.59
C ALA A 222 15.09 0.03 9.16
N TYR A 223 15.35 -0.40 7.92
CA TYR A 223 14.97 -1.74 7.45
C TYR A 223 15.66 -2.86 8.25
N ALA A 224 16.94 -2.73 8.52
CA ALA A 224 17.70 -3.72 9.32
C ALA A 224 17.25 -3.79 10.78
N ALA A 225 16.66 -2.70 11.30
CA ALA A 225 16.03 -2.64 12.61
C ALA A 225 14.55 -3.10 12.60
N GLY A 226 14.04 -3.58 11.48
CA GLY A 226 12.66 -4.08 11.36
C GLY A 226 11.59 -2.98 11.29
N ALA A 227 11.96 -1.74 10.97
CA ALA A 227 10.97 -0.64 10.89
C ALA A 227 9.85 -0.87 9.84
N ASN A 228 10.06 -1.77 8.89
CA ASN A 228 9.11 -2.19 7.86
C ASN A 228 8.31 -3.45 8.24
N LEU A 229 8.53 -4.00 9.42
CA LEU A 229 7.78 -5.13 9.95
C LEU A 229 6.54 -4.64 10.70
N PRO A 230 5.45 -5.42 10.71
CA PRO A 230 4.19 -5.03 11.33
C PRO A 230 4.30 -4.96 12.85
N ASP A 231 3.38 -4.24 13.47
CA ASP A 231 3.20 -4.24 14.92
C ASP A 231 2.61 -5.59 15.40
N ALA A 232 2.71 -5.88 16.69
CA ALA A 232 2.33 -7.18 17.26
C ALA A 232 0.83 -7.53 17.12
N ASP A 233 -0.03 -6.51 16.98
CA ASP A 233 -1.49 -6.64 16.81
C ASP A 233 -1.92 -6.73 15.34
N ALA A 234 -0.97 -6.88 14.42
CA ALA A 234 -1.24 -6.93 12.99
C ALA A 234 -2.16 -8.12 12.64
N LYS A 235 -3.08 -7.87 11.71
CA LYS A 235 -3.86 -8.93 11.08
C LYS A 235 -3.00 -9.63 10.04
N ILE A 236 -2.80 -10.93 10.22
CA ILE A 236 -1.96 -11.76 9.35
C ILE A 236 -2.87 -12.54 8.39
N GLY A 237 -2.49 -12.61 7.09
CA GLY A 237 -3.27 -13.39 6.12
C GLY A 237 -2.78 -13.29 4.69
N GLY A 238 -3.55 -13.91 3.80
CA GLY A 238 -3.20 -14.05 2.38
C GLY A 238 -2.20 -15.17 2.11
N SER A 239 -1.78 -15.30 0.86
CA SER A 239 -0.77 -16.27 0.44
C SER A 239 0.62 -15.88 0.96
N SER A 240 1.47 -16.89 1.16
CA SER A 240 2.89 -16.69 1.43
C SER A 240 3.65 -16.20 0.18
N PHE A 241 4.88 -15.72 0.35
CA PHE A 241 5.72 -15.33 -0.78
C PHE A 241 6.10 -16.53 -1.64
N HIS A 242 6.26 -17.70 -1.00
CA HIS A 242 6.49 -18.96 -1.72
C HIS A 242 5.30 -19.31 -2.60
N GLU A 243 4.09 -19.33 -2.05
CA GLU A 243 2.87 -19.61 -2.82
C GLU A 243 2.69 -18.64 -3.98
N PHE A 244 2.89 -17.33 -3.75
CA PHE A 244 2.85 -16.32 -4.80
C PHE A 244 3.83 -16.59 -5.95
N LEU A 245 5.01 -17.09 -5.65
CA LEU A 245 6.01 -17.38 -6.69
C LEU A 245 5.71 -18.63 -7.50
N PHE A 246 5.07 -19.64 -6.92
CA PHE A 246 4.91 -20.97 -7.53
C PHE A 246 3.45 -21.36 -7.85
N ALA A 247 2.49 -20.42 -7.69
CA ALA A 247 1.08 -20.56 -8.08
C ALA A 247 0.87 -20.57 -9.59
#